data_763a4f74c250d9f55dbb0271d0d81f98
#
_entry.id   763a4f74c250d9f55dbb0271d0d81f98
#
_cell.length_a   1.000
_cell.length_b   1.000
_cell.length_c   1.000
_cell.angle_alpha   90.00
_cell.angle_beta   90.00
_cell.angle_gamma   90.00
#
_symmetry.space_group_name_H-M   'P 1'
#
loop_
_entity.id
_entity.type
_entity.pdbx_description
1 polymer ?
#
loop_
_entity_poly.entity_id
_entity_poly.type
_entity_poly.pdbx_seq_one_letter_code
_entity_poly.pdbx_strand_id
1 'polypeptide(L)'
;MRHGNARTVAQFRHIGVRTSLSARSDERGGNVFGLEFDADGRLFSGHNGGGTRGFHYVQGGLYLKQGKSPGKFGPPDNPFAFGELPMMPGGSIPRFSHNVIAVNGSAMPDEWQGRLLGADPLHRHLVLSERSVRGASFTTRDIGFPVKNSDVAFRPVYMANAPNGSLLIADFYERYIAHGQHYQSQIDPTSGRVYRLRAKAKPL
;
A
#
# COMPACT_ATOMS: atom_id res chain seq x y z
N MET A 1 19.31 -19.99 8.55
CA MET A 1 18.25 -20.15 7.56
C MET A 1 18.11 -18.85 6.78
N ARG A 2 18.33 -18.89 5.48
CA ARG A 2 18.29 -17.70 4.64
C ARG A 2 16.83 -17.47 4.28
N HIS A 3 16.23 -16.40 4.80
CA HIS A 3 14.90 -15.94 4.35
C HIS A 3 15.06 -15.42 2.92
N GLY A 4 14.54 -16.17 1.98
CA GLY A 4 14.51 -15.79 0.58
C GLY A 4 13.55 -14.62 0.41
N ASN A 5 14.06 -13.50 -0.07
CA ASN A 5 13.26 -12.40 -0.60
C ASN A 5 12.38 -12.96 -1.72
N ALA A 6 11.09 -13.05 -1.46
CA ALA A 6 10.11 -13.50 -2.44
C ALA A 6 10.15 -12.55 -3.63
N ARG A 7 10.37 -13.14 -4.78
CA ARG A 7 10.62 -12.51 -6.06
C ARG A 7 9.36 -11.84 -6.61
N THR A 8 9.12 -10.62 -6.26
CA THR A 8 8.17 -9.74 -6.97
C THR A 8 8.64 -9.39 -8.40
N VAL A 9 9.91 -9.66 -8.69
CA VAL A 9 10.55 -9.43 -10.00
C VAL A 9 9.92 -10.23 -11.15
N ALA A 10 9.23 -11.34 -10.89
CA ALA A 10 8.68 -12.20 -11.94
C ALA A 10 7.42 -11.60 -12.60
N GLN A 11 6.64 -10.81 -11.91
CA GLN A 11 5.43 -10.18 -12.48
C GLN A 11 5.75 -9.06 -13.46
N PHE A 12 6.84 -8.34 -13.26
CA PHE A 12 7.25 -7.25 -14.15
C PHE A 12 7.86 -7.71 -15.48
N ARG A 13 8.33 -8.94 -15.61
CA ARG A 13 8.84 -9.49 -16.87
C ARG A 13 7.75 -9.63 -17.95
N HIS A 14 6.49 -9.72 -17.56
CA HIS A 14 5.39 -9.93 -18.53
C HIS A 14 4.90 -8.63 -19.20
N ILE A 15 5.22 -7.48 -18.66
CA ILE A 15 4.72 -6.18 -19.18
C ILE A 15 5.75 -5.50 -20.10
N GLY A 16 6.90 -6.11 -20.37
CA GLY A 16 7.93 -5.54 -21.25
C GLY A 16 8.59 -4.28 -20.71
N VAL A 17 8.30 -3.91 -19.47
CA VAL A 17 8.88 -2.75 -18.80
C VAL A 17 10.18 -3.19 -18.16
N ARG A 18 11.30 -2.96 -18.80
CA ARG A 18 12.62 -3.00 -18.14
C ARG A 18 12.65 -1.86 -17.12
N THR A 19 12.14 -2.11 -15.96
CA THR A 19 12.19 -1.13 -14.88
C THR A 19 13.36 -1.44 -13.96
N SER A 20 14.40 -0.67 -14.10
CA SER A 20 15.30 -0.41 -12.98
C SER A 20 14.57 0.22 -11.77
N LEU A 21 13.30 0.51 -11.92
CA LEU A 21 12.40 1.11 -10.93
C LEU A 21 11.96 0.13 -9.85
N SER A 22 11.59 -1.09 -10.18
CA SER A 22 10.85 -1.94 -9.26
C SER A 22 11.67 -2.39 -8.05
N ALA A 23 12.87 -2.86 -8.25
CA ALA A 23 13.69 -3.38 -7.17
C ALA A 23 14.25 -2.27 -6.24
N ARG A 24 14.41 -1.05 -6.76
CA ARG A 24 15.03 0.05 -6.02
C ARG A 24 14.04 1.00 -5.37
N SER A 25 12.84 1.12 -5.89
CA SER A 25 11.81 1.94 -5.26
C SER A 25 11.19 1.23 -4.05
N ASP A 26 11.06 -0.08 -4.09
CA ASP A 26 10.55 -0.87 -2.95
C ASP A 26 11.49 -0.80 -1.74
N GLU A 27 12.78 -0.77 -1.97
CA GLU A 27 13.77 -0.60 -0.91
C GLU A 27 13.77 0.81 -0.30
N ARG A 28 13.20 1.79 -0.96
CA ARG A 28 13.19 3.20 -0.56
C ARG A 28 11.89 3.68 0.08
N GLY A 29 10.81 2.98 -0.11
CA GLY A 29 9.59 3.18 0.66
C GLY A 29 9.77 2.69 2.10
N GLY A 30 9.62 3.52 3.11
CA GLY A 30 9.73 3.08 4.49
C GLY A 30 8.65 2.06 4.84
N ASN A 31 9.01 0.78 5.01
CA ASN A 31 8.11 -0.33 5.34
C ASN A 31 6.83 -0.34 4.48
N VAL A 32 7.02 -0.35 3.19
CA VAL A 32 5.92 -0.42 2.21
C VAL A 32 5.38 -1.84 2.15
N PHE A 33 4.06 -1.98 2.22
CA PHE A 33 3.36 -3.22 1.94
C PHE A 33 2.51 -3.04 0.69
N GLY A 34 2.66 -3.96 -0.27
CA GLY A 34 1.88 -3.98 -1.49
C GLY A 34 2.39 -3.03 -2.59
N LEU A 35 2.04 -3.41 -3.79
CA LEU A 35 2.31 -2.67 -5.01
C LEU A 35 1.17 -3.01 -5.97
N GLU A 36 0.35 -2.01 -6.31
CA GLU A 36 -0.91 -2.23 -7.02
C GLU A 36 -1.07 -1.29 -8.20
N PHE A 37 -1.64 -1.82 -9.27
CA PHE A 37 -2.07 -1.01 -10.41
C PHE A 37 -3.50 -0.51 -10.23
N ASP A 38 -3.76 0.70 -10.68
CA ASP A 38 -5.14 1.15 -10.89
C ASP A 38 -5.68 0.70 -12.26
N ALA A 39 -6.93 1.03 -12.55
CA ALA A 39 -7.60 0.67 -13.80
C ALA A 39 -6.94 1.28 -15.05
N ASP A 40 -6.17 2.35 -14.90
CA ASP A 40 -5.44 3.01 -15.99
C ASP A 40 -4.00 2.52 -16.12
N GLY A 41 -3.60 1.50 -15.36
CA GLY A 41 -2.25 0.94 -15.38
C GLY A 41 -1.21 1.77 -14.63
N ARG A 42 -1.62 2.71 -13.78
CA ARG A 42 -0.72 3.49 -12.92
C ARG A 42 -0.39 2.72 -11.66
N LEU A 43 0.86 2.77 -11.24
CA LEU A 43 1.40 1.95 -10.16
C LEU A 43 1.47 2.75 -8.86
N PHE A 44 0.94 2.17 -7.79
CA PHE A 44 0.90 2.77 -6.45
C PHE A 44 1.45 1.83 -5.40
N SER A 45 2.01 2.39 -4.36
CA SER A 45 2.30 1.69 -3.10
C SER A 45 1.99 2.56 -1.90
N GLY A 46 1.71 1.93 -0.77
CA GLY A 46 1.61 2.60 0.50
C GLY A 46 2.95 3.07 1.04
N HIS A 47 2.94 3.65 2.23
CA HIS A 47 4.12 4.14 2.92
C HIS A 47 3.90 4.16 4.43
N ASN A 48 4.98 4.01 5.21
CA ASN A 48 4.94 4.18 6.64
C ASN A 48 5.02 5.66 7.04
N GLY A 49 3.92 6.39 6.89
CA GLY A 49 3.87 7.83 7.19
C GLY A 49 2.45 8.35 7.31
N GLY A 50 2.27 9.46 8.00
CA GLY A 50 0.97 10.10 8.24
C GLY A 50 0.62 11.18 7.21
N GLY A 51 1.61 11.94 6.73
CA GLY A 51 1.41 13.05 5.78
C GLY A 51 1.30 12.63 4.31
N THR A 52 1.20 11.32 4.02
CA THR A 52 1.16 10.78 2.67
C THR A 52 0.34 9.48 2.62
N ARG A 53 -0.27 9.20 1.45
CA ARG A 53 -0.83 7.89 1.14
C ARG A 53 0.14 7.02 0.32
N GLY A 54 1.40 7.39 0.23
CA GLY A 54 2.44 6.62 -0.42
C GLY A 54 2.88 7.20 -1.75
N PHE A 55 3.25 6.33 -2.68
CA PHE A 55 3.87 6.69 -3.93
C PHE A 55 2.96 6.38 -5.11
N HIS A 56 2.99 7.26 -6.11
CA HIS A 56 2.63 6.98 -7.48
C HIS A 56 3.93 6.84 -8.26
N TYR A 57 4.20 5.65 -8.77
CA TYR A 57 5.43 5.37 -9.50
C TYR A 57 5.30 5.68 -10.98
N VAL A 58 6.19 6.55 -11.47
CA VAL A 58 6.34 6.86 -12.88
C VAL A 58 7.64 6.23 -13.37
N GLN A 59 7.59 5.55 -14.50
CA GLN A 59 8.77 4.90 -15.08
C GLN A 59 9.89 5.91 -15.31
N GLY A 60 11.10 5.58 -14.84
CA GLY A 60 12.28 6.46 -14.96
C GLY A 60 12.38 7.52 -13.85
N GLY A 61 11.42 7.62 -12.93
CA GLY A 61 11.50 8.48 -11.76
C GLY A 61 12.39 7.92 -10.66
N LEU A 62 13.00 8.79 -9.87
CA LEU A 62 13.71 8.46 -8.63
C LEU A 62 12.82 8.79 -7.43
N TYR A 63 12.72 7.86 -6.48
CA TYR A 63 11.92 8.02 -5.26
C TYR A 63 12.79 7.85 -4.04
N LEU A 64 12.79 8.84 -3.15
CA LEU A 64 13.61 8.80 -1.95
C LEU A 64 12.88 8.09 -0.81
N LYS A 65 13.60 7.23 -0.11
CA LYS A 65 13.11 6.60 1.12
C LYS A 65 12.80 7.67 2.16
N GLN A 66 11.54 7.74 2.58
CA GLN A 66 11.09 8.71 3.59
C GLN A 66 11.46 10.16 3.26
N GLY A 67 11.54 10.52 1.96
CA GLY A 67 11.90 11.86 1.52
C GLY A 67 13.36 12.25 1.80
N LYS A 68 14.23 11.28 2.05
CA LYS A 68 15.65 11.51 2.32
C LYS A 68 16.51 10.95 1.21
N SER A 69 17.61 11.63 0.93
CA SER A 69 18.70 11.15 0.06
C SER A 69 19.14 9.74 0.47
N PRO A 70 19.71 8.95 -0.46
CA PRO A 70 20.07 7.56 -0.19
C PRO A 70 20.79 7.46 1.14
N GLY A 71 20.17 6.76 2.07
CA GLY A 71 20.72 6.57 3.39
C GLY A 71 21.93 5.63 3.32
N LYS A 72 22.48 5.32 4.48
CA LYS A 72 23.69 4.52 4.69
C LYS A 72 23.83 3.26 3.81
N PHE A 73 22.71 2.71 3.35
CA PHE A 73 22.66 1.49 2.52
C PHE A 73 21.95 1.70 1.18
N GLY A 74 21.63 2.94 0.83
CA GLY A 74 21.01 3.23 -0.46
C GLY A 74 22.04 3.14 -1.60
N PRO A 75 21.63 2.64 -2.78
CA PRO A 75 22.46 2.77 -3.96
C PRO A 75 22.66 4.25 -4.28
N PRO A 76 23.72 4.62 -4.98
CA PRO A 76 23.92 5.97 -5.51
C PRO A 76 22.71 6.36 -6.37
N ASP A 77 22.50 7.64 -6.55
CA ASP A 77 21.46 8.17 -7.44
C ASP A 77 21.48 7.42 -8.77
N ASN A 78 20.30 7.07 -9.26
CA ASN A 78 20.20 6.38 -10.53
C ASN A 78 20.49 7.37 -11.65
N PRO A 79 21.64 7.26 -12.36
CA PRO A 79 22.01 8.20 -13.42
C PRO A 79 21.07 8.16 -14.61
N PHE A 80 20.22 7.14 -14.72
CA PHE A 80 19.22 7.00 -15.77
C PHE A 80 17.83 7.50 -15.37
N ALA A 81 17.67 8.01 -14.15
CA ALA A 81 16.41 8.63 -13.74
C ALA A 81 16.32 10.03 -14.35
N PHE A 82 15.12 10.38 -14.85
CA PHE A 82 14.87 11.73 -15.38
C PHE A 82 14.72 12.78 -14.26
N GLY A 83 14.52 12.37 -13.04
CA GLY A 83 14.42 13.26 -11.88
C GLY A 83 13.82 12.57 -10.66
N GLU A 84 13.92 13.27 -9.52
CA GLU A 84 13.29 12.86 -8.27
C GLU A 84 11.80 13.20 -8.25
N LEU A 85 10.99 12.26 -7.83
CA LEU A 85 9.56 12.42 -7.67
C LEU A 85 9.17 12.25 -6.18
N PRO A 86 8.32 13.15 -5.66
CA PRO A 86 7.89 13.08 -4.28
C PRO A 86 6.83 12.00 -4.04
N MET A 87 6.63 11.64 -2.79
CA MET A 87 5.43 10.95 -2.34
C MET A 87 4.18 11.79 -2.63
N MET A 88 3.03 11.14 -2.76
CA MET A 88 1.75 11.84 -2.85
C MET A 88 1.44 12.53 -1.51
N PRO A 89 1.38 13.87 -1.46
CA PRO A 89 1.07 14.58 -0.21
C PRO A 89 -0.43 14.52 0.12
N GLY A 90 -0.77 14.88 1.35
CA GLY A 90 -2.15 15.18 1.77
C GLY A 90 -2.80 14.15 2.69
N GLY A 91 -2.06 13.20 3.25
CA GLY A 91 -2.57 12.37 4.34
C GLY A 91 -2.73 13.17 5.64
N SER A 92 -3.82 12.95 6.36
CA SER A 92 -4.11 13.59 7.65
C SER A 92 -4.18 12.60 8.82
N ILE A 93 -4.16 11.31 8.51
CA ILE A 93 -4.22 10.24 9.50
C ILE A 93 -2.83 10.07 10.15
N PRO A 94 -2.75 9.76 11.45
CA PRO A 94 -1.49 9.42 12.10
C PRO A 94 -0.71 8.33 11.36
N ARG A 95 0.59 8.32 11.55
CA ARG A 95 1.50 7.37 10.92
C ARG A 95 1.03 5.93 11.07
N PHE A 96 1.00 5.20 9.96
CA PHE A 96 0.81 3.75 9.93
C PHE A 96 1.52 3.15 8.71
N SER A 97 1.99 1.91 8.85
CA SER A 97 2.48 1.12 7.72
C SER A 97 1.29 0.52 7.01
N HIS A 98 1.18 0.72 5.70
CA HIS A 98 -0.03 0.33 5.00
C HIS A 98 0.23 -0.18 3.58
N ASN A 99 -0.58 -1.15 3.22
CA ASN A 99 -0.89 -1.45 1.83
C ASN A 99 -1.91 -0.43 1.34
N VAL A 100 -1.74 0.07 0.14
CA VAL A 100 -2.68 0.97 -0.54
C VAL A 100 -3.07 0.35 -1.88
N ILE A 101 -4.36 0.41 -2.19
CA ILE A 101 -4.92 0.03 -3.49
C ILE A 101 -5.75 1.16 -4.07
N ALA A 102 -5.90 1.21 -5.40
CA ALA A 102 -6.96 1.95 -6.04
C ALA A 102 -8.19 1.05 -6.16
N VAL A 103 -9.34 1.51 -5.65
CA VAL A 103 -10.59 0.75 -5.73
C VAL A 103 -11.08 0.76 -7.18
N ASN A 104 -11.25 -0.42 -7.78
CA ASN A 104 -11.73 -0.56 -9.16
C ASN A 104 -12.74 -1.70 -9.36
N GLY A 105 -13.29 -2.23 -8.27
CA GLY A 105 -14.19 -3.38 -8.30
C GLY A 105 -15.66 -2.99 -8.46
N SER A 106 -16.39 -3.64 -9.37
CA SER A 106 -17.81 -3.37 -9.65
C SER A 106 -18.76 -3.62 -8.46
N ALA A 107 -18.35 -4.49 -7.52
CA ALA A 107 -19.10 -4.76 -6.31
C ALA A 107 -18.84 -3.74 -5.18
N MET A 108 -17.97 -2.77 -5.41
CA MET A 108 -17.71 -1.68 -4.47
C MET A 108 -18.64 -0.49 -4.74
N PRO A 109 -18.83 0.43 -3.77
CA PRO A 109 -19.63 1.64 -3.99
C PRO A 109 -19.09 2.45 -5.17
N ASP A 110 -19.98 3.04 -5.97
CA ASP A 110 -19.60 3.82 -7.15
C ASP A 110 -18.75 5.03 -6.78
N GLU A 111 -19.05 5.65 -5.64
CA GLU A 111 -18.31 6.77 -5.11
C GLU A 111 -16.89 6.41 -4.63
N TRP A 112 -16.56 5.13 -4.53
CA TRP A 112 -15.19 4.70 -4.17
C TRP A 112 -14.31 4.43 -5.38
N GLN A 113 -14.91 4.34 -6.58
CA GLN A 113 -14.16 4.01 -7.78
C GLN A 113 -13.00 4.99 -8.03
N GLY A 114 -11.82 4.46 -8.27
CA GLY A 114 -10.60 5.24 -8.47
C GLY A 114 -10.01 5.90 -7.23
N ARG A 115 -10.70 5.86 -6.07
CA ARG A 115 -10.14 6.33 -4.80
C ARG A 115 -9.11 5.35 -4.24
N LEU A 116 -8.23 5.86 -3.38
CA LEU A 116 -7.24 5.04 -2.70
C LEU A 116 -7.82 4.52 -1.38
N LEU A 117 -7.59 3.26 -1.11
CA LEU A 117 -7.93 2.63 0.16
C LEU A 117 -6.64 2.10 0.81
N GLY A 118 -6.35 2.57 2.02
CA GLY A 118 -5.18 2.18 2.80
C GLY A 118 -5.57 1.30 3.99
N ALA A 119 -4.85 0.20 4.19
CA ALA A 119 -5.02 -0.66 5.36
C ALA A 119 -4.21 -0.11 6.54
N ASP A 120 -4.88 0.25 7.64
CA ASP A 120 -4.24 0.72 8.85
C ASP A 120 -4.28 -0.36 9.96
N PRO A 121 -3.24 -1.17 10.06
CA PRO A 121 -3.19 -2.23 11.07
C PRO A 121 -3.00 -1.69 12.48
N LEU A 122 -2.48 -0.48 12.66
CA LEU A 122 -2.24 0.09 13.99
C LEU A 122 -3.53 0.55 14.64
N HIS A 123 -4.44 1.15 13.85
CA HIS A 123 -5.68 1.72 14.36
C HIS A 123 -6.92 0.88 14.01
N ARG A 124 -6.76 -0.29 13.40
CA ARG A 124 -7.83 -1.26 13.11
C ARG A 124 -8.93 -0.74 12.19
N HIS A 125 -8.54 -0.04 11.15
CA HIS A 125 -9.47 0.50 10.18
C HIS A 125 -8.88 0.54 8.77
N LEU A 126 -9.72 0.83 7.80
CA LEU A 126 -9.29 1.21 6.47
C LEU A 126 -9.47 2.71 6.29
N VAL A 127 -8.53 3.35 5.62
CA VAL A 127 -8.54 4.79 5.31
C VAL A 127 -8.92 4.97 3.85
N LEU A 128 -10.02 5.64 3.58
CA LEU A 128 -10.41 6.03 2.23
C LEU A 128 -9.90 7.43 1.93
N SER A 129 -9.22 7.58 0.80
CA SER A 129 -8.65 8.85 0.37
C SER A 129 -9.04 9.12 -1.08
N GLU A 130 -9.48 10.32 -1.36
CA GLU A 130 -9.60 10.80 -2.74
C GLU A 130 -8.24 11.24 -3.27
N ARG A 131 -8.08 11.23 -4.58
CA ARG A 131 -6.89 11.71 -5.26
C ARG A 131 -7.25 12.75 -6.30
N SER A 132 -6.41 13.79 -6.41
CA SER A 132 -6.52 14.83 -7.41
C SER A 132 -5.20 14.96 -8.16
N VAL A 133 -5.25 15.23 -9.46
CA VAL A 133 -4.07 15.38 -10.29
C VAL A 133 -3.23 16.58 -9.80
N ARG A 134 -1.92 16.37 -9.68
CA ARG A 134 -0.93 17.39 -9.36
C ARG A 134 0.32 17.19 -10.21
N GLY A 135 0.43 17.96 -11.28
CA GLY A 135 1.51 17.77 -12.26
C GLY A 135 1.47 16.37 -12.87
N ALA A 136 2.58 15.65 -12.83
CA ALA A 136 2.70 14.27 -13.31
C ALA A 136 2.26 13.21 -12.27
N SER A 137 1.77 13.62 -11.11
CA SER A 137 1.37 12.72 -10.03
C SER A 137 0.05 13.18 -9.39
N PHE A 138 -0.15 12.86 -8.11
CA PHE A 138 -1.38 13.16 -7.39
C PHE A 138 -1.09 13.81 -6.03
N THR A 139 -2.06 14.54 -5.55
CA THR A 139 -2.26 14.84 -4.13
C THR A 139 -3.42 14.01 -3.61
N THR A 140 -3.45 13.73 -2.31
CA THR A 140 -4.50 12.94 -1.68
C THR A 140 -5.17 13.71 -0.55
N ARG A 141 -6.42 13.36 -0.23
CA ARG A 141 -7.13 13.86 0.94
C ARG A 141 -7.89 12.69 1.57
N ASP A 142 -7.61 12.42 2.83
CA ASP A 142 -8.35 11.39 3.57
C ASP A 142 -9.77 11.85 3.82
N ILE A 143 -10.75 11.02 3.47
CA ILE A 143 -12.18 11.37 3.51
C ILE A 143 -12.99 10.51 4.47
N GLY A 144 -12.40 9.47 5.05
CA GLY A 144 -13.08 8.69 6.05
C GLY A 144 -12.49 7.31 6.31
N PHE A 145 -13.18 6.61 7.21
CA PHE A 145 -12.84 5.26 7.65
C PHE A 145 -14.02 4.34 7.35
N PRO A 146 -14.14 3.83 6.13
CA PRO A 146 -15.29 3.03 5.72
C PRO A 146 -15.41 1.68 6.44
N VAL A 147 -14.30 1.18 6.95
CA VAL A 147 -14.25 -0.04 7.76
C VAL A 147 -13.48 0.28 9.04
N LYS A 148 -14.14 0.07 10.16
CA LYS A 148 -13.57 0.13 11.51
C LYS A 148 -13.93 -1.14 12.26
N ASN A 149 -13.01 -1.63 13.10
CA ASN A 149 -13.27 -2.77 13.95
C ASN A 149 -12.90 -2.45 15.40
N SER A 150 -13.78 -2.81 16.33
CA SER A 150 -13.53 -2.71 17.78
C SER A 150 -12.68 -3.87 18.31
N ASP A 151 -12.58 -4.96 17.56
CA ASP A 151 -11.73 -6.08 17.92
C ASP A 151 -10.25 -5.63 17.96
N VAL A 152 -9.66 -5.76 19.14
CA VAL A 152 -8.27 -5.31 19.38
C VAL A 152 -7.23 -6.08 18.57
N ALA A 153 -7.58 -7.27 18.09
CA ALA A 153 -6.71 -8.12 17.29
C ALA A 153 -6.88 -7.90 15.78
N PHE A 154 -7.86 -7.13 15.33
CA PHE A 154 -8.01 -6.83 13.90
C PHE A 154 -6.83 -6.02 13.37
N ARG A 155 -6.12 -6.58 12.39
CA ARG A 155 -4.90 -6.01 11.78
C ARG A 155 -4.93 -6.16 10.27
N PRO A 156 -5.65 -5.29 9.56
CA PRO A 156 -5.69 -5.34 8.10
C PRO A 156 -4.31 -4.97 7.54
N VAL A 157 -3.64 -5.93 6.92
CA VAL A 157 -2.26 -5.76 6.44
C VAL A 157 -2.14 -5.74 4.93
N TYR A 158 -3.07 -6.38 4.22
CA TYR A 158 -3.06 -6.43 2.76
C TYR A 158 -4.48 -6.40 2.20
N MET A 159 -4.63 -5.75 1.06
CA MET A 159 -5.89 -5.70 0.30
C MET A 159 -5.62 -5.95 -1.17
N ALA A 160 -6.59 -6.54 -1.85
CA ALA A 160 -6.57 -6.73 -3.30
C ALA A 160 -7.98 -6.62 -3.89
N ASN A 161 -8.08 -6.02 -5.08
CA ASN A 161 -9.31 -6.09 -5.87
C ASN A 161 -9.50 -7.53 -6.36
N ALA A 162 -10.64 -8.13 -6.07
CA ALA A 162 -10.97 -9.49 -6.48
C ALA A 162 -11.59 -9.51 -7.88
N PRO A 163 -11.42 -10.62 -8.65
CA PRO A 163 -11.95 -10.73 -10.01
C PRO A 163 -13.46 -10.53 -10.12
N ASN A 164 -14.21 -10.82 -9.06
CA ASN A 164 -15.67 -10.62 -9.01
C ASN A 164 -16.08 -9.19 -8.59
N GLY A 165 -15.14 -8.25 -8.61
CA GLY A 165 -15.39 -6.86 -8.28
C GLY A 165 -15.48 -6.53 -6.78
N SER A 166 -15.36 -7.51 -5.89
CA SER A 166 -15.25 -7.27 -4.45
C SER A 166 -13.82 -6.94 -4.03
N LEU A 167 -13.61 -6.64 -2.76
CA LEU A 167 -12.30 -6.43 -2.17
C LEU A 167 -11.99 -7.54 -1.19
N LEU A 168 -10.78 -8.10 -1.26
CA LEU A 168 -10.25 -9.01 -0.25
C LEU A 168 -9.35 -8.24 0.71
N ILE A 169 -9.46 -8.55 2.01
CA ILE A 169 -8.70 -7.94 3.09
C ILE A 169 -8.07 -9.06 3.90
N ALA A 170 -6.74 -9.14 3.88
CA ALA A 170 -6.01 -10.04 4.77
C ALA A 170 -5.86 -9.40 6.15
N ASP A 171 -6.29 -10.11 7.15
CA ASP A 171 -6.21 -9.74 8.56
C ASP A 171 -5.17 -10.63 9.25
N PHE A 172 -4.12 -10.02 9.72
CA PHE A 172 -3.05 -10.70 10.44
C PHE A 172 -3.52 -11.22 11.80
N TYR A 173 -4.53 -10.56 12.37
CA TYR A 173 -5.21 -10.91 13.62
C TYR A 173 -4.27 -11.07 14.81
N GLU A 174 -3.65 -9.98 15.20
CA GLU A 174 -2.71 -9.94 16.32
C GLU A 174 -3.04 -8.82 17.31
N ARG A 175 -3.03 -9.12 18.60
CA ARG A 175 -3.21 -8.10 19.65
C ARG A 175 -2.09 -7.10 19.67
N TYR A 176 -0.88 -7.54 19.39
CA TYR A 176 0.32 -6.73 19.42
C TYR A 176 0.88 -6.55 18.01
N ILE A 177 1.25 -5.33 17.68
CA ILE A 177 2.07 -5.04 16.52
C ILE A 177 3.29 -4.27 17.01
N ALA A 178 4.37 -4.98 17.33
CA ALA A 178 5.64 -4.37 17.66
C ALA A 178 6.79 -5.35 17.41
N HIS A 179 7.96 -4.77 17.23
CA HIS A 179 9.17 -5.57 17.10
C HIS A 179 9.43 -6.37 18.38
N GLY A 180 9.66 -7.64 18.25
CA GLY A 180 10.08 -8.49 19.36
C GLY A 180 9.00 -9.28 20.09
N GLN A 181 7.71 -9.06 19.82
CA GLN A 181 6.66 -9.87 20.45
C GLN A 181 6.75 -11.36 20.13
N HIS A 182 7.26 -11.72 18.99
CA HIS A 182 7.48 -13.13 18.64
C HIS A 182 8.49 -13.81 19.59
N TYR A 183 9.39 -13.06 20.21
CA TYR A 183 10.32 -13.59 21.25
C TYR A 183 9.63 -13.82 22.60
N GLN A 184 8.43 -13.26 22.80
CA GLN A 184 7.67 -13.34 24.03
C GLN A 184 6.48 -14.29 23.93
N SER A 185 6.43 -15.10 22.88
CA SER A 185 5.31 -16.03 22.62
C SER A 185 3.93 -15.34 22.57
N GLN A 186 3.88 -14.10 22.10
CA GLN A 186 2.67 -13.29 22.03
C GLN A 186 2.02 -13.29 20.64
N ILE A 187 2.47 -14.18 19.76
CA ILE A 187 1.96 -14.35 18.41
C ILE A 187 0.93 -15.46 18.39
N ASP A 188 -0.21 -15.21 17.75
CA ASP A 188 -1.20 -16.24 17.40
C ASP A 188 -1.10 -16.59 15.90
N PRO A 189 -0.33 -17.62 15.51
CA PRO A 189 -0.14 -17.98 14.11
C PRO A 189 -1.36 -18.69 13.48
N THR A 190 -2.41 -18.93 14.25
CA THR A 190 -3.54 -19.79 13.85
C THR A 190 -4.82 -19.02 13.54
N SER A 191 -4.88 -17.74 13.88
CA SER A 191 -6.13 -16.94 13.85
C SER A 191 -6.22 -15.94 12.69
N GLY A 192 -5.29 -15.96 11.74
CA GLY A 192 -5.32 -15.11 10.55
C GLY A 192 -6.61 -15.32 9.73
N ARG A 193 -7.11 -14.25 9.11
CA ARG A 193 -8.39 -14.23 8.38
C ARG A 193 -8.28 -13.52 7.06
N VAL A 194 -9.19 -13.86 6.14
CA VAL A 194 -9.42 -13.09 4.91
C VAL A 194 -10.89 -12.70 4.86
N TYR A 195 -11.13 -11.40 4.85
CA TYR A 195 -12.48 -10.87 4.66
C TYR A 195 -12.74 -10.52 3.21
N ARG A 196 -13.99 -10.63 2.81
CA ARG A 196 -14.50 -10.08 1.56
C ARG A 196 -15.39 -8.88 1.86
N LEU A 197 -15.05 -7.74 1.28
CA LEU A 197 -15.83 -6.51 1.39
C LEU A 197 -16.54 -6.24 0.05
N ARG A 198 -17.82 -5.91 0.12
CA ARG A 198 -18.63 -5.43 -1.01
C ARG A 198 -19.70 -4.47 -0.53
N ALA A 199 -20.21 -3.66 -1.40
CA ALA A 199 -21.39 -2.85 -1.13
C ALA A 199 -22.63 -3.77 -0.98
N LYS A 200 -23.47 -3.53 0.03
CA LYS A 200 -24.65 -4.36 0.29
C LYS A 200 -25.63 -4.40 -0.89
N ALA A 201 -25.74 -3.30 -1.61
CA ALA A 201 -26.65 -3.16 -2.75
C ALA A 201 -26.07 -3.66 -4.09
N LYS A 202 -24.82 -4.08 -4.15
CA LYS A 202 -24.19 -4.53 -5.38
C LYS A 202 -24.19 -6.07 -5.45
N PRO A 203 -24.50 -6.66 -6.61
CA PRO A 203 -24.33 -8.10 -6.84
C PRO A 203 -22.83 -8.47 -6.82
N LEU A 204 -22.57 -9.76 -6.71
CA LEU A 204 -21.24 -10.34 -6.93
C LEU A 204 -21.09 -10.72 -8.40
#